data_9516621f4efbe1b9c10564756b535197
#
_entry.id   9516621f4efbe1b9c10564756b535197
#
_cell.length_a   1.000
_cell.length_b   1.000
_cell.length_c   1.000
_cell.angle_alpha   90.00
_cell.angle_beta   90.00
_cell.angle_gamma   90.00
#
_symmetry.space_group_name_H-M   'P 1'
#
loop_
_entity.id
_entity.type
_entity.pdbx_description
1 polymer ?
#
loop_
_entity_poly.entity_id
_entity_poly.type
_entity_poly.pdbx_seq_one_letter_code
_entity_poly.pdbx_strand_id
1 'polypeptide(L)'
;MNLPNYFLADLPAEASLSPTMIAEACQTLKRNRERYLANRSTQSIVTALSHVAREWLDPNFEFRKLALEEGPKAIGFSRATLASGLDAFFKELTKEKFEALIEQDLGHVERLDQIIATDREQKSSRAGIATGPDLIAHFTAGNLPCPALMSIVFGLLVRSAQFVKCASGTSLLPNLFAHSIHQADSKLAACLEIAEWRRHTNAVPGTKKHDSKTSSSPMVDKRPVSVRVLNDDLTNALFDEADCVTATGTDETLASIRRRLPARTKFLGYGHQVSFGYVANGMPSGLNARKIAAQAAEDVTAWNQLGCLSPHVIYVEHGGNVSAEQFAEMLGKELEQREKSEPRGDLPVEHAAAIASRRSFYETRAAYFHTNTMPDYPATRLWRSENSTAWTVIYEADPRFQTSCLNRFIHVKGVTDLTEMLQNADSVRGRVSTVGLAAPQDKVLGLATELARWGVTRICPLGQMQRPPLTWRHDGRPALGDLIRWADYEMD
;
A
#
# COMPACT_ATOMS: atom_id res chain seq x y z
N MET A 1 19.08 -15.84 14.24
CA MET A 1 18.54 -17.13 13.80
C MET A 1 19.06 -17.39 12.40
N ASN A 2 19.67 -18.54 12.11
CA ASN A 2 19.98 -18.90 10.73
C ASN A 2 18.75 -19.59 10.15
N LEU A 3 18.09 -18.96 9.18
CA LEU A 3 17.00 -19.56 8.45
C LEU A 3 17.54 -20.67 7.53
N PRO A 4 16.84 -21.80 7.38
CA PRO A 4 17.20 -22.80 6.39
C PRO A 4 16.96 -22.28 4.98
N ASN A 5 17.71 -22.77 3.99
CA ASN A 5 17.60 -22.36 2.58
C ASN A 5 16.38 -23.03 1.92
N TYR A 6 15.20 -22.52 2.20
CA TYR A 6 13.94 -22.98 1.59
C TYR A 6 13.55 -22.19 0.35
N PHE A 7 13.95 -20.92 0.28
CA PHE A 7 13.58 -19.98 -0.77
C PHE A 7 14.81 -19.37 -1.43
N LEU A 8 14.68 -18.88 -2.65
CA LEU A 8 15.78 -18.19 -3.34
C LEU A 8 16.27 -16.94 -2.57
N ALA A 9 15.41 -16.33 -1.77
CA ALA A 9 15.79 -15.22 -0.90
C ALA A 9 16.71 -15.62 0.27
N ASP A 10 16.81 -16.91 0.58
CA ASP A 10 17.70 -17.44 1.64
C ASP A 10 19.12 -17.70 1.13
N LEU A 11 19.32 -17.63 -0.19
CA LEU A 11 20.64 -17.86 -0.77
C LEU A 11 21.64 -16.79 -0.31
N PRO A 12 22.92 -17.15 -0.10
CA PRO A 12 23.94 -16.17 0.27
C PRO A 12 24.06 -15.07 -0.78
N ALA A 13 24.49 -13.89 -0.34
CA ALA A 13 24.56 -12.68 -1.21
C ALA A 13 25.46 -12.86 -2.45
N GLU A 14 26.39 -13.80 -2.40
CA GLU A 14 27.31 -14.18 -3.48
C GLU A 14 26.67 -15.10 -4.52
N ALA A 15 25.53 -15.71 -4.21
CA ALA A 15 24.82 -16.59 -5.14
C ALA A 15 24.24 -15.80 -6.31
N SER A 16 24.52 -16.26 -7.52
CA SER A 16 23.98 -15.65 -8.74
C SER A 16 22.78 -16.46 -9.21
N LEU A 17 21.63 -15.78 -9.33
CA LEU A 17 20.45 -16.36 -9.96
C LEU A 17 20.64 -16.43 -11.49
N SER A 18 20.10 -17.46 -12.12
CA SER A 18 20.07 -17.59 -13.57
C SER A 18 18.62 -17.71 -14.08
N PRO A 19 18.36 -17.36 -15.36
CA PRO A 19 17.05 -17.57 -15.98
C PRO A 19 16.58 -19.03 -15.88
N THR A 20 17.49 -19.99 -16.02
CA THR A 20 17.19 -21.42 -15.87
C THR A 20 16.70 -21.75 -14.46
N MET A 21 17.37 -21.24 -13.41
CA MET A 21 16.92 -21.44 -12.03
C MET A 21 15.51 -20.89 -11.79
N ILE A 22 15.18 -19.72 -12.36
CA ILE A 22 13.84 -19.13 -12.27
C ILE A 22 12.80 -20.04 -12.94
N ALA A 23 13.07 -20.50 -14.15
CA ALA A 23 12.19 -21.40 -14.89
C ALA A 23 11.99 -22.74 -14.13
N GLU A 24 13.06 -23.35 -13.62
CA GLU A 24 12.99 -24.59 -12.83
C GLU A 24 12.21 -24.41 -11.52
N ALA A 25 12.38 -23.27 -10.83
CA ALA A 25 11.59 -22.93 -9.65
C ALA A 25 10.08 -22.81 -10.02
N CYS A 26 9.74 -22.14 -11.09
CA CYS A 26 8.36 -22.00 -11.57
C CYS A 26 7.75 -23.37 -11.92
N GLN A 27 8.49 -24.26 -12.62
CA GLN A 27 8.04 -25.61 -12.94
C GLN A 27 7.85 -26.48 -11.67
N THR A 28 8.71 -26.29 -10.68
CA THR A 28 8.59 -26.97 -9.38
C THR A 28 7.35 -26.49 -8.63
N LEU A 29 7.11 -25.18 -8.62
CA LEU A 29 5.92 -24.57 -8.03
C LEU A 29 4.63 -25.12 -8.66
N LYS A 30 4.55 -25.22 -9.98
CA LYS A 30 3.38 -25.79 -10.69
C LYS A 30 3.15 -27.24 -10.32
N ARG A 31 4.21 -28.07 -10.26
CA ARG A 31 4.12 -29.48 -9.78
C ARG A 31 3.64 -29.57 -8.33
N ASN A 32 4.18 -28.71 -7.46
CA ASN A 32 3.79 -28.69 -6.06
C ASN A 32 2.34 -28.24 -5.86
N ARG A 33 1.88 -27.26 -6.65
CA ARG A 33 0.47 -26.85 -6.67
C ARG A 33 -0.45 -28.03 -6.96
N GLU A 34 -0.21 -28.77 -8.03
CA GLU A 34 -1.02 -29.95 -8.38
C GLU A 34 -1.03 -31.00 -7.26
N ARG A 35 0.13 -31.21 -6.62
CA ARG A 35 0.27 -32.24 -5.60
C ARG A 35 -0.32 -31.85 -4.25
N TYR A 36 -0.24 -30.58 -3.86
CA TYR A 36 -0.45 -30.16 -2.47
C TYR A 36 -1.53 -29.09 -2.30
N LEU A 37 -1.90 -28.35 -3.35
CA LEU A 37 -2.73 -27.16 -3.23
C LEU A 37 -4.01 -27.21 -4.08
N ALA A 38 -3.95 -27.69 -5.32
CA ALA A 38 -5.05 -27.62 -6.28
C ALA A 38 -6.37 -28.22 -5.74
N ASN A 39 -6.31 -29.38 -5.06
CA ASN A 39 -7.45 -30.08 -4.49
C ASN A 39 -7.60 -29.89 -2.97
N ARG A 40 -6.91 -28.90 -2.40
CA ARG A 40 -6.97 -28.63 -0.97
C ARG A 40 -8.23 -27.82 -0.64
N SER A 41 -8.98 -28.19 0.38
CA SER A 41 -10.19 -27.45 0.75
C SER A 41 -9.88 -26.03 1.23
N THR A 42 -10.75 -25.11 0.91
CA THR A 42 -10.70 -23.70 1.37
C THR A 42 -10.58 -23.64 2.89
N GLN A 43 -11.36 -24.44 3.62
CA GLN A 43 -11.31 -24.52 5.08
C GLN A 43 -9.93 -24.90 5.61
N SER A 44 -9.21 -25.81 4.96
CA SER A 44 -7.84 -26.20 5.36
C SER A 44 -6.84 -25.07 5.17
N ILE A 45 -6.94 -24.31 4.06
CA ILE A 45 -6.09 -23.16 3.78
C ILE A 45 -6.35 -22.04 4.78
N VAL A 46 -7.63 -21.69 4.99
CA VAL A 46 -8.06 -20.68 5.96
C VAL A 46 -7.60 -21.02 7.37
N THR A 47 -7.71 -22.29 7.78
CA THR A 47 -7.24 -22.74 9.09
C THR A 47 -5.74 -22.53 9.26
N ALA A 48 -4.93 -22.92 8.26
CA ALA A 48 -3.48 -22.72 8.29
C ALA A 48 -3.09 -21.24 8.35
N LEU A 49 -3.69 -20.39 7.49
CA LEU A 49 -3.41 -18.95 7.46
C LEU A 49 -3.84 -18.24 8.75
N SER A 50 -5.01 -18.60 9.30
CA SER A 50 -5.48 -18.04 10.58
C SER A 50 -4.63 -18.52 11.77
N HIS A 51 -4.04 -19.71 11.70
CA HIS A 51 -3.07 -20.18 12.70
C HIS A 51 -1.79 -19.35 12.65
N VAL A 52 -1.18 -19.22 11.48
CA VAL A 52 0.01 -18.38 11.27
C VAL A 52 -0.24 -16.93 11.73
N ALA A 53 -1.41 -16.37 11.41
CA ALA A 53 -1.75 -15.02 11.84
C ALA A 53 -1.80 -14.87 13.37
N ARG A 54 -2.33 -15.86 14.08
CA ARG A 54 -2.34 -15.86 15.56
C ARG A 54 -0.93 -15.94 16.15
N GLU A 55 -0.05 -16.75 15.55
CA GLU A 55 1.36 -16.81 15.98
C GLU A 55 2.05 -15.47 15.78
N TRP A 56 1.85 -14.79 14.64
CA TRP A 56 2.40 -13.46 14.40
C TRP A 56 1.87 -12.37 15.36
N LEU A 57 0.72 -12.58 15.99
CA LEU A 57 0.21 -11.70 17.04
C LEU A 57 0.81 -11.99 18.42
N ASP A 58 1.43 -13.16 18.63
CA ASP A 58 2.15 -13.48 19.86
C ASP A 58 3.48 -12.70 19.91
N PRO A 59 3.73 -11.86 20.93
CA PRO A 59 5.02 -11.19 21.11
C PRO A 59 6.22 -12.11 21.22
N ASN A 60 6.00 -13.39 21.57
CA ASN A 60 7.04 -14.38 21.75
C ASN A 60 7.37 -15.16 20.48
N PHE A 61 6.57 -15.05 19.44
CA PHE A 61 6.80 -15.74 18.18
C PHE A 61 8.15 -15.35 17.56
N GLU A 62 8.95 -16.36 17.21
CA GLU A 62 10.35 -16.16 16.79
C GLU A 62 10.48 -15.31 15.51
N PHE A 63 9.64 -15.55 14.50
CA PHE A 63 9.66 -14.74 13.26
C PHE A 63 9.22 -13.30 13.49
N ARG A 64 8.26 -13.07 14.41
CA ARG A 64 7.90 -11.71 14.83
C ARG A 64 9.06 -11.00 15.53
N LYS A 65 9.74 -11.69 16.46
CA LYS A 65 10.93 -11.13 17.13
C LYS A 65 12.00 -10.73 16.12
N LEU A 66 12.31 -11.62 15.19
CA LEU A 66 13.30 -11.36 14.14
C LEU A 66 12.88 -10.22 13.23
N ALA A 67 11.59 -10.16 12.83
CA ALA A 67 11.04 -9.05 12.05
C ALA A 67 11.18 -7.70 12.75
N LEU A 68 10.96 -7.65 14.07
CA LEU A 68 11.06 -6.43 14.88
C LEU A 68 12.50 -6.07 15.26
N GLU A 69 13.44 -6.99 15.17
CA GLU A 69 14.86 -6.78 15.41
C GLU A 69 15.60 -6.31 14.15
N GLU A 70 15.42 -7.03 13.04
CA GLU A 70 16.14 -6.74 11.79
C GLU A 70 15.37 -5.76 10.86
N GLY A 71 14.03 -5.74 10.97
CA GLY A 71 13.18 -4.91 10.11
C GLY A 71 13.52 -3.43 10.14
N PRO A 72 13.78 -2.79 11.30
CA PRO A 72 14.15 -1.38 11.34
C PRO A 72 15.36 -1.05 10.48
N LYS A 73 16.38 -1.89 10.47
CA LYS A 73 17.58 -1.72 9.64
C LYS A 73 17.32 -2.00 8.17
N ALA A 74 16.48 -2.99 7.88
CA ALA A 74 16.22 -3.43 6.51
C ALA A 74 15.33 -2.47 5.74
N ILE A 75 14.28 -1.93 6.37
CA ILE A 75 13.23 -1.14 5.68
C ILE A 75 12.99 0.26 6.26
N GLY A 76 13.77 0.68 7.28
CA GLY A 76 13.79 2.05 7.79
C GLY A 76 12.62 2.47 8.68
N PHE A 77 11.67 1.59 8.99
CA PHE A 77 10.60 1.87 9.96
C PHE A 77 11.08 1.65 11.38
N SER A 78 10.57 2.41 12.33
CA SER A 78 10.82 2.12 13.74
C SER A 78 10.19 0.78 14.15
N ARG A 79 10.75 0.16 15.20
CA ARG A 79 10.20 -1.06 15.79
C ARG A 79 8.72 -0.92 16.16
N ALA A 80 8.32 0.24 16.69
CA ALA A 80 6.93 0.53 17.08
C ALA A 80 6.01 0.59 15.85
N THR A 81 6.42 1.29 14.78
CA THR A 81 5.66 1.34 13.51
C THR A 81 5.50 -0.05 12.91
N LEU A 82 6.55 -0.86 12.89
CA LEU A 82 6.49 -2.23 12.39
C LEU A 82 5.55 -3.10 13.22
N ALA A 83 5.66 -3.04 14.56
CA ALA A 83 4.81 -3.82 15.44
C ALA A 83 3.34 -3.47 15.24
N SER A 84 3.01 -2.17 15.23
CA SER A 84 1.64 -1.68 15.03
C SER A 84 1.08 -2.10 13.66
N GLY A 85 1.88 -1.97 12.60
CA GLY A 85 1.47 -2.34 11.25
C GLY A 85 1.27 -3.84 11.05
N LEU A 86 2.16 -4.68 11.61
CA LEU A 86 2.02 -6.14 11.59
C LEU A 86 0.79 -6.58 12.40
N ASP A 87 0.55 -5.98 13.57
CA ASP A 87 -0.65 -6.28 14.36
C ASP A 87 -1.93 -5.93 13.60
N ALA A 88 -1.97 -4.77 12.96
CA ALA A 88 -3.12 -4.37 12.15
C ALA A 88 -3.38 -5.37 10.99
N PHE A 89 -2.32 -5.83 10.34
CA PHE A 89 -2.41 -6.79 9.24
C PHE A 89 -2.89 -8.16 9.73
N PHE A 90 -2.23 -8.76 10.73
CA PHE A 90 -2.55 -10.12 11.16
C PHE A 90 -3.89 -10.24 11.89
N LYS A 91 -4.39 -9.17 12.52
CA LYS A 91 -5.76 -9.11 13.08
C LYS A 91 -6.86 -9.23 12.02
N GLU A 92 -6.54 -8.98 10.76
CA GLU A 92 -7.49 -9.15 9.65
C GLU A 92 -7.58 -10.60 9.15
N LEU A 93 -6.63 -11.47 9.46
CA LEU A 93 -6.57 -12.83 8.94
C LEU A 93 -7.27 -13.85 9.86
N THR A 94 -8.57 -13.67 10.08
CA THR A 94 -9.42 -14.60 10.84
C THR A 94 -10.32 -15.41 9.92
N LYS A 95 -10.80 -16.55 10.41
CA LYS A 95 -11.71 -17.44 9.67
C LYS A 95 -12.93 -16.69 9.15
N GLU A 96 -13.58 -15.93 10.03
CA GLU A 96 -14.80 -15.20 9.72
C GLU A 96 -14.58 -14.14 8.64
N LYS A 97 -13.42 -13.46 8.67
CA LYS A 97 -13.08 -12.45 7.66
C LYS A 97 -12.72 -13.06 6.31
N PHE A 98 -12.08 -14.25 6.31
CA PHE A 98 -11.86 -15.00 5.07
C PHE A 98 -13.16 -15.47 4.45
N GLU A 99 -14.08 -16.02 5.23
CA GLU A 99 -15.41 -16.43 4.77
C GLU A 99 -16.18 -15.24 4.20
N ALA A 100 -16.18 -14.10 4.90
CA ALA A 100 -16.83 -12.87 4.41
C ALA A 100 -16.20 -12.36 3.09
N LEU A 101 -14.87 -12.46 2.93
CA LEU A 101 -14.18 -12.08 1.69
C LEU A 101 -14.60 -13.00 0.53
N ILE A 102 -14.58 -14.32 0.75
CA ILE A 102 -14.92 -15.31 -0.28
C ILE A 102 -16.38 -15.12 -0.69
N GLU A 103 -17.28 -14.98 0.27
CA GLU A 103 -18.70 -14.74 -0.01
C GLU A 103 -18.95 -13.44 -0.76
N GLN A 104 -18.28 -12.34 -0.35
CA GLN A 104 -18.36 -11.05 -1.02
C GLN A 104 -17.93 -11.11 -2.49
N ASP A 105 -16.82 -11.78 -2.77
CA ASP A 105 -16.21 -11.75 -4.10
C ASP A 105 -16.71 -12.87 -5.02
N LEU A 106 -17.11 -14.02 -4.45
CA LEU A 106 -17.46 -15.22 -5.20
C LEU A 106 -18.91 -15.71 -4.98
N GLY A 107 -19.64 -15.05 -4.10
CA GLY A 107 -21.06 -15.30 -3.84
C GLY A 107 -21.36 -16.53 -2.96
N HIS A 108 -20.39 -17.43 -2.74
CA HIS A 108 -20.54 -18.59 -1.87
C HIS A 108 -19.18 -19.06 -1.34
N VAL A 109 -19.10 -19.46 -0.06
CA VAL A 109 -17.85 -19.85 0.61
C VAL A 109 -17.18 -21.09 0.01
N GLU A 110 -17.96 -22.01 -0.57
CA GLU A 110 -17.47 -23.24 -1.22
C GLU A 110 -17.21 -23.08 -2.72
N ARG A 111 -17.32 -21.88 -3.26
CA ARG A 111 -17.18 -21.63 -4.70
C ARG A 111 -15.78 -21.97 -5.24
N LEU A 112 -14.78 -22.03 -4.39
CA LEU A 112 -13.44 -22.50 -4.74
C LEU A 112 -13.29 -24.03 -4.62
N ASP A 113 -14.20 -24.73 -3.92
CA ASP A 113 -14.08 -26.15 -3.63
C ASP A 113 -14.83 -27.01 -4.64
N GLN A 114 -16.00 -26.56 -5.09
CA GLN A 114 -16.90 -27.34 -5.93
C GLN A 114 -17.81 -26.48 -6.79
N ILE A 115 -18.45 -27.10 -7.77
CA ILE A 115 -19.53 -26.46 -8.52
C ILE A 115 -20.72 -26.29 -7.57
N ILE A 116 -21.12 -25.05 -7.34
CA ILE A 116 -22.21 -24.70 -6.43
C ILE A 116 -23.03 -23.55 -6.99
N ALA A 117 -24.28 -23.47 -6.60
CA ALA A 117 -25.20 -22.39 -6.95
C ALA A 117 -25.64 -21.65 -5.69
N THR A 118 -25.73 -20.34 -5.76
CA THR A 118 -26.51 -19.54 -4.83
C THR A 118 -27.99 -19.75 -5.09
N ASP A 119 -28.86 -19.43 -4.14
CA ASP A 119 -30.33 -19.53 -4.32
C ASP A 119 -30.85 -18.84 -5.60
N ARG A 120 -30.20 -17.75 -5.98
CA ARG A 120 -30.55 -16.98 -7.18
C ARG A 120 -30.09 -17.68 -8.46
N GLU A 121 -28.89 -18.21 -8.47
CA GLU A 121 -28.34 -18.98 -9.59
C GLU A 121 -29.12 -20.27 -9.81
N GLN A 122 -29.50 -20.95 -8.72
CA GLN A 122 -30.35 -22.17 -8.77
C GLN A 122 -31.72 -21.90 -9.43
N LYS A 123 -32.33 -20.74 -9.13
CA LYS A 123 -33.57 -20.32 -9.80
C LYS A 123 -33.41 -20.04 -11.29
N SER A 124 -32.20 -19.79 -11.75
CA SER A 124 -31.87 -19.58 -13.16
C SER A 124 -31.17 -20.79 -13.80
N SER A 125 -31.25 -21.97 -13.19
CA SER A 125 -30.64 -23.22 -13.66
C SER A 125 -29.13 -23.06 -13.93
N ARG A 126 -28.41 -22.36 -13.06
CA ARG A 126 -26.98 -22.12 -13.18
C ARG A 126 -26.25 -22.49 -11.90
N ALA A 127 -25.03 -22.97 -12.04
CA ALA A 127 -24.09 -23.17 -10.99
C ALA A 127 -22.68 -22.79 -11.52
N GLY A 128 -21.67 -22.72 -10.67
CA GLY A 128 -20.33 -22.46 -11.15
C GLY A 128 -19.26 -22.79 -10.11
N ILE A 129 -18.02 -22.82 -10.58
CA ILE A 129 -16.82 -22.97 -9.76
C ILE A 129 -15.81 -21.88 -10.15
N ALA A 130 -15.08 -21.40 -9.16
CA ALA A 130 -14.00 -20.43 -9.37
C ALA A 130 -12.63 -21.13 -9.20
N THR A 131 -11.72 -20.91 -10.13
CA THR A 131 -10.37 -21.49 -10.11
C THR A 131 -9.30 -20.43 -10.27
N GLY A 132 -8.23 -20.49 -9.46
CA GLY A 132 -7.07 -19.61 -9.62
C GLY A 132 -6.16 -20.08 -10.77
N PRO A 133 -5.27 -19.19 -11.28
CA PRO A 133 -4.22 -19.54 -12.23
C PRO A 133 -3.23 -20.54 -11.62
N ASP A 134 -2.50 -21.27 -12.45
CA ASP A 134 -1.54 -22.27 -11.96
C ASP A 134 -0.37 -21.59 -11.26
N LEU A 135 0.14 -20.49 -11.83
CA LEU A 135 1.22 -19.71 -11.26
C LEU A 135 0.94 -18.21 -11.30
N ILE A 136 1.01 -17.57 -10.15
CA ILE A 136 0.99 -16.11 -10.03
C ILE A 136 2.41 -15.60 -9.75
N ALA A 137 2.88 -14.64 -10.54
CA ALA A 137 4.10 -13.89 -10.24
C ALA A 137 3.74 -12.52 -9.63
N HIS A 138 4.23 -12.26 -8.42
CA HIS A 138 4.02 -11.00 -7.72
C HIS A 138 5.26 -10.10 -7.80
N PHE A 139 5.10 -8.90 -8.31
CA PHE A 139 6.13 -7.84 -8.31
C PHE A 139 5.78 -6.82 -7.23
N THR A 140 6.49 -6.88 -6.10
CA THR A 140 6.16 -6.07 -4.94
C THR A 140 6.78 -4.67 -5.00
N ALA A 141 6.10 -3.69 -4.39
CA ALA A 141 6.68 -2.38 -4.13
C ALA A 141 7.63 -2.44 -2.92
N GLY A 142 8.60 -1.52 -2.88
CA GLY A 142 9.61 -1.47 -1.83
C GLY A 142 9.27 -0.57 -0.63
N ASN A 143 8.12 0.10 -0.64
CA ASN A 143 7.77 1.09 0.38
C ASN A 143 7.01 0.52 1.58
N LEU A 144 6.24 -0.55 1.39
CA LEU A 144 5.46 -1.20 2.45
C LEU A 144 5.52 -2.72 2.33
N PRO A 145 5.58 -3.47 3.45
CA PRO A 145 5.60 -4.94 3.43
C PRO A 145 4.22 -5.57 3.27
N CYS A 146 3.19 -5.03 3.90
CA CYS A 146 1.86 -5.65 3.98
C CYS A 146 1.21 -5.99 2.63
N PRO A 147 1.35 -5.19 1.56
CA PRO A 147 0.82 -5.57 0.25
C PRO A 147 1.41 -6.88 -0.30
N ALA A 148 2.71 -7.14 -0.06
CA ALA A 148 3.35 -8.40 -0.46
C ALA A 148 2.80 -9.59 0.33
N LEU A 149 2.64 -9.43 1.66
CA LEU A 149 2.05 -10.46 2.52
C LEU A 149 0.60 -10.77 2.10
N MET A 150 -0.19 -9.73 1.79
CA MET A 150 -1.57 -9.90 1.34
C MET A 150 -1.64 -10.62 -0.02
N SER A 151 -0.72 -10.32 -0.94
CA SER A 151 -0.63 -11.04 -2.23
C SER A 151 -0.40 -12.55 -2.02
N ILE A 152 0.48 -12.93 -1.08
CA ILE A 152 0.71 -14.33 -0.70
C ILE A 152 -0.58 -14.97 -0.17
N VAL A 153 -1.29 -14.28 0.74
CA VAL A 153 -2.54 -14.76 1.32
C VAL A 153 -3.60 -15.03 0.23
N PHE A 154 -3.82 -14.06 -0.65
CA PHE A 154 -4.84 -14.19 -1.71
C PHE A 154 -4.49 -15.26 -2.73
N GLY A 155 -3.23 -15.36 -3.13
CA GLY A 155 -2.78 -16.40 -4.05
C GLY A 155 -2.96 -17.81 -3.49
N LEU A 156 -2.69 -18.02 -2.18
CA LEU A 156 -2.95 -19.30 -1.50
C LEU A 156 -4.44 -19.62 -1.42
N LEU A 157 -5.29 -18.62 -1.12
CA LEU A 157 -6.76 -18.82 -1.08
C LEU A 157 -7.31 -19.28 -2.42
N VAL A 158 -6.86 -18.71 -3.54
CA VAL A 158 -7.28 -19.13 -4.87
C VAL A 158 -6.54 -20.35 -5.41
N ARG A 159 -5.75 -21.03 -4.57
CA ARG A 159 -4.98 -22.26 -4.90
C ARG A 159 -3.99 -22.10 -6.03
N SER A 160 -3.33 -20.95 -6.10
CA SER A 160 -2.27 -20.70 -7.06
C SER A 160 -0.90 -20.92 -6.42
N ALA A 161 0.00 -21.55 -7.14
CA ALA A 161 1.42 -21.45 -6.81
C ALA A 161 1.89 -20.01 -7.03
N GLN A 162 2.90 -19.58 -6.28
CA GLN A 162 3.28 -18.18 -6.30
C GLN A 162 4.79 -17.99 -6.33
N PHE A 163 5.22 -17.10 -7.21
CA PHE A 163 6.57 -16.59 -7.22
C PHE A 163 6.55 -15.11 -6.83
N VAL A 164 7.12 -14.77 -5.66
CA VAL A 164 7.13 -13.41 -5.13
C VAL A 164 8.49 -12.78 -5.40
N LYS A 165 8.55 -11.93 -6.40
CA LYS A 165 9.73 -11.10 -6.72
C LYS A 165 9.68 -9.83 -5.88
N CYS A 166 10.47 -9.77 -4.81
CA CYS A 166 10.58 -8.61 -3.93
C CYS A 166 11.39 -7.48 -4.57
N ALA A 167 11.06 -6.23 -4.21
CA ALA A 167 11.93 -5.11 -4.52
C ALA A 167 13.24 -5.25 -3.76
N SER A 168 14.32 -4.62 -4.27
CA SER A 168 15.65 -4.74 -3.67
C SER A 168 15.67 -4.23 -2.23
N GLY A 169 16.15 -5.06 -1.31
CA GLY A 169 16.24 -4.79 0.13
C GLY A 169 14.93 -4.95 0.89
N THR A 170 13.89 -5.56 0.31
CA THR A 170 12.58 -5.68 0.95
C THR A 170 12.07 -7.11 1.12
N SER A 171 12.90 -8.11 0.86
CA SER A 171 12.53 -9.53 0.97
C SER A 171 12.35 -10.03 2.40
N LEU A 172 12.91 -9.35 3.41
CA LEU A 172 12.93 -9.83 4.80
C LEU A 172 11.55 -10.26 5.30
N LEU A 173 10.54 -9.39 5.25
CA LEU A 173 9.22 -9.71 5.81
C LEU A 173 8.44 -10.73 4.97
N PRO A 174 8.40 -10.64 3.63
CA PRO A 174 7.83 -11.72 2.82
C PRO A 174 8.50 -13.09 3.05
N ASN A 175 9.82 -13.10 3.21
CA ASN A 175 10.58 -14.33 3.48
C ASN A 175 10.26 -14.92 4.85
N LEU A 176 10.27 -14.09 5.91
CA LEU A 176 9.88 -14.53 7.26
C LEU A 176 8.44 -15.04 7.32
N PHE A 177 7.53 -14.41 6.58
CA PHE A 177 6.15 -14.88 6.48
C PHE A 177 6.06 -16.22 5.76
N ALA A 178 6.79 -16.43 4.67
CA ALA A 178 6.86 -17.72 3.97
C ALA A 178 7.45 -18.82 4.86
N HIS A 179 8.50 -18.52 5.64
CA HIS A 179 9.07 -19.44 6.64
C HIS A 179 8.06 -19.79 7.73
N SER A 180 7.28 -18.83 8.21
CA SER A 180 6.23 -19.10 9.21
C SER A 180 5.10 -19.99 8.65
N ILE A 181 4.76 -19.81 7.37
CA ILE A 181 3.85 -20.74 6.67
C ILE A 181 4.48 -22.13 6.56
N HIS A 182 5.79 -22.22 6.28
CA HIS A 182 6.50 -23.51 6.20
C HIS A 182 6.50 -24.24 7.54
N GLN A 183 6.69 -23.53 8.64
CA GLN A 183 6.65 -24.11 9.98
C GLN A 183 5.25 -24.66 10.31
N ALA A 184 4.20 -23.92 9.95
CA ALA A 184 2.82 -24.32 10.18
C ALA A 184 2.34 -25.43 9.22
N ASP A 185 2.75 -25.36 7.95
CA ASP A 185 2.35 -26.25 6.88
C ASP A 185 3.36 -26.24 5.72
N SER A 186 4.30 -27.15 5.75
CA SER A 186 5.37 -27.26 4.75
C SER A 186 4.86 -27.54 3.32
N LYS A 187 3.70 -28.22 3.17
CA LYS A 187 3.09 -28.49 1.87
C LYS A 187 2.50 -27.23 1.25
N LEU A 188 1.90 -26.37 2.08
CA LEU A 188 1.39 -25.08 1.64
C LEU A 188 2.54 -24.15 1.22
N ALA A 189 3.60 -24.09 2.01
CA ALA A 189 4.79 -23.30 1.70
C ALA A 189 5.56 -23.82 0.47
N ALA A 190 5.51 -25.12 0.16
CA ALA A 190 6.12 -25.68 -1.04
C ALA A 190 5.52 -25.12 -2.36
N CYS A 191 4.39 -24.42 -2.28
CA CYS A 191 3.76 -23.70 -3.38
C CYS A 191 4.15 -22.21 -3.45
N LEU A 192 5.12 -21.78 -2.64
CA LEU A 192 5.64 -20.42 -2.59
C LEU A 192 7.11 -20.38 -2.97
N GLU A 193 7.52 -19.34 -3.69
CA GLU A 193 8.91 -18.96 -3.89
C GLU A 193 9.07 -17.48 -3.58
N ILE A 194 10.09 -17.13 -2.83
CA ILE A 194 10.45 -15.76 -2.50
C ILE A 194 11.83 -15.46 -3.08
N ALA A 195 11.93 -14.42 -3.89
CA ALA A 195 13.19 -14.05 -4.51
C ALA A 195 13.40 -12.55 -4.54
N GLU A 196 14.66 -12.16 -4.52
CA GLU A 196 15.07 -10.79 -4.69
C GLU A 196 16.21 -10.70 -5.69
N TRP A 197 16.12 -9.79 -6.65
CA TRP A 197 17.23 -9.40 -7.51
C TRP A 197 17.15 -7.94 -7.89
N ARG A 198 18.33 -7.35 -8.09
CA ARG A 198 18.45 -5.94 -8.53
C ARG A 198 18.13 -5.82 -10.01
N ARG A 199 17.48 -4.75 -10.39
CA ARG A 199 17.36 -4.35 -11.78
C ARG A 199 18.75 -3.92 -12.27
N HIS A 200 19.26 -4.52 -13.35
CA HIS A 200 20.45 -3.98 -14.01
C HIS A 200 20.10 -2.61 -14.59
N THR A 201 20.57 -1.55 -13.94
CA THR A 201 20.69 -0.26 -14.62
C THR A 201 21.92 -0.37 -15.48
N ASN A 202 21.76 -0.45 -16.82
CA ASN A 202 22.87 -0.21 -17.74
C ASN A 202 23.33 1.23 -17.53
N ALA A 203 24.27 1.41 -16.60
CA ALA A 203 25.10 2.61 -16.58
C ALA A 203 25.91 2.54 -17.86
N VAL A 204 25.61 3.39 -18.83
CA VAL A 204 26.48 3.61 -19.99
C VAL A 204 27.86 4.02 -19.45
N PRO A 205 28.93 3.21 -19.65
CA PRO A 205 30.25 3.59 -19.20
C PRO A 205 30.72 4.76 -20.10
N GLY A 206 30.95 5.91 -19.51
CA GLY A 206 31.74 6.97 -20.10
C GLY A 206 31.00 8.18 -20.65
N THR A 207 30.70 9.13 -19.76
CA THR A 207 30.86 10.55 -20.06
C THR A 207 31.75 11.15 -19.01
N LYS A 208 33.01 11.38 -19.39
CA LYS A 208 33.99 12.15 -18.64
C LYS A 208 33.39 13.53 -18.36
N LYS A 209 33.47 13.97 -17.08
CA LYS A 209 33.23 15.36 -16.69
C LYS A 209 34.12 16.27 -17.51
N HIS A 210 33.54 17.14 -18.30
CA HIS A 210 34.21 18.34 -18.81
C HIS A 210 33.79 19.51 -17.92
N ASP A 211 34.76 20.02 -17.19
CA ASP A 211 34.66 21.30 -16.52
C ASP A 211 34.55 22.42 -17.58
N SER A 212 33.46 23.18 -17.52
CA SER A 212 33.49 24.55 -18.07
C SER A 212 32.53 25.43 -17.28
N LYS A 213 33.14 26.47 -16.70
CA LYS A 213 32.50 27.62 -16.05
C LYS A 213 31.68 28.42 -17.08
N THR A 214 30.57 28.94 -16.62
CA THR A 214 29.95 30.29 -16.82
C THR A 214 28.50 30.27 -17.24
N SER A 215 27.78 31.14 -16.56
CA SER A 215 26.58 31.93 -16.88
C SER A 215 25.20 31.40 -16.55
N SER A 216 24.57 32.21 -15.74
CA SER A 216 23.21 32.34 -15.23
C SER A 216 22.07 32.26 -16.23
N SER A 217 21.05 31.40 -15.94
CA SER A 217 19.61 31.60 -16.21
C SER A 217 18.81 30.48 -15.57
N PRO A 218 17.58 30.68 -15.07
CA PRO A 218 16.80 29.64 -14.41
C PRO A 218 16.23 28.67 -15.44
N MET A 219 16.97 27.59 -15.70
CA MET A 219 16.51 26.52 -16.56
C MET A 219 15.63 25.56 -15.76
N VAL A 220 14.38 25.43 -16.19
CA VAL A 220 13.52 24.27 -15.94
C VAL A 220 14.36 23.01 -16.18
N ASP A 221 14.56 22.23 -15.12
CA ASP A 221 15.34 20.99 -15.14
C ASP A 221 14.65 19.93 -16.03
N LYS A 222 14.93 19.98 -17.31
CA LYS A 222 14.59 18.93 -18.28
C LYS A 222 15.68 17.86 -18.23
N ARG A 223 15.83 17.16 -17.11
CA ARG A 223 16.57 15.90 -17.16
C ARG A 223 15.78 14.90 -18.02
N PRO A 224 16.39 14.28 -19.03
CA PRO A 224 15.74 13.20 -19.74
C PRO A 224 15.44 12.12 -18.73
N VAL A 225 14.15 11.82 -18.55
CA VAL A 225 13.70 10.64 -17.83
C VAL A 225 14.34 9.46 -18.54
N SER A 226 15.40 8.91 -17.97
CA SER A 226 16.00 7.69 -18.48
C SER A 226 14.90 6.63 -18.40
N VAL A 227 14.36 6.26 -19.56
CA VAL A 227 13.47 5.12 -19.70
C VAL A 227 14.25 3.93 -19.14
N ARG A 228 13.92 3.52 -17.93
CA ARG A 228 14.52 2.35 -17.28
C ARG A 228 14.03 1.13 -18.04
N VAL A 229 14.76 0.74 -19.05
CA VAL A 229 14.48 -0.49 -19.77
C VAL A 229 14.70 -1.63 -18.79
N LEU A 230 13.62 -2.34 -18.45
CA LEU A 230 13.67 -3.58 -17.66
C LEU A 230 14.27 -4.69 -18.55
N ASN A 231 15.53 -4.59 -18.89
CA ASN A 231 16.23 -5.64 -19.65
C ASN A 231 16.84 -6.62 -18.64
N ASP A 232 15.98 -7.44 -18.05
CA ASP A 232 16.35 -8.40 -17.03
C ASP A 232 15.88 -9.80 -17.48
N ASP A 233 16.83 -10.65 -17.85
CA ASP A 233 16.56 -12.00 -18.34
C ASP A 233 15.87 -12.88 -17.28
N LEU A 234 16.15 -12.63 -15.98
CA LEU A 234 15.44 -13.31 -14.88
C LEU A 234 13.96 -12.96 -14.89
N THR A 235 13.64 -11.69 -15.12
CA THR A 235 12.25 -11.21 -15.17
C THR A 235 11.53 -11.77 -16.41
N ASN A 236 12.20 -11.88 -17.55
CA ASN A 236 11.62 -12.49 -18.73
C ASN A 236 11.31 -13.97 -18.51
N ALA A 237 12.27 -14.73 -17.94
CA ALA A 237 12.04 -16.13 -17.61
C ALA A 237 10.82 -16.33 -16.67
N LEU A 238 10.62 -15.42 -15.70
CA LEU A 238 9.44 -15.45 -14.84
C LEU A 238 8.15 -15.11 -15.61
N PHE A 239 8.18 -14.14 -16.53
CA PHE A 239 7.03 -13.77 -17.36
C PHE A 239 6.58 -14.88 -18.30
N ASP A 240 7.52 -15.63 -18.85
CA ASP A 240 7.23 -16.75 -19.77
C ASP A 240 6.51 -17.90 -19.05
N GLU A 241 6.75 -18.06 -17.74
CA GLU A 241 6.15 -19.11 -16.92
C GLU A 241 4.84 -18.71 -16.24
N ALA A 242 4.61 -17.42 -16.01
CA ALA A 242 3.47 -16.94 -15.24
C ALA A 242 2.16 -16.91 -16.03
N ASP A 243 1.06 -17.39 -15.41
CA ASP A 243 -0.29 -17.28 -15.98
C ASP A 243 -0.96 -15.95 -15.57
N CYS A 244 -0.59 -15.44 -14.41
CA CYS A 244 -1.02 -14.16 -13.90
C CYS A 244 0.17 -13.41 -13.31
N VAL A 245 0.24 -12.10 -13.58
CA VAL A 245 1.23 -11.20 -12.98
C VAL A 245 0.51 -10.11 -12.23
N THR A 246 0.81 -9.96 -10.94
CA THR A 246 0.40 -8.81 -10.15
C THR A 246 1.61 -7.90 -9.93
N ALA A 247 1.42 -6.60 -10.04
CA ALA A 247 2.52 -5.66 -9.84
C ALA A 247 2.05 -4.40 -9.13
N THR A 248 2.84 -3.93 -8.16
CA THR A 248 2.64 -2.64 -7.50
C THR A 248 3.82 -1.73 -7.83
N GLY A 249 3.56 -0.52 -8.30
CA GLY A 249 4.63 0.40 -8.67
C GLY A 249 4.16 1.66 -9.35
N THR A 250 5.12 2.44 -9.91
CA THR A 250 4.79 3.63 -10.71
C THR A 250 4.16 3.24 -12.04
N ASP A 251 3.41 4.17 -12.64
CA ASP A 251 2.73 3.95 -13.93
C ASP A 251 3.71 3.53 -15.03
N GLU A 252 4.93 4.08 -15.05
CA GLU A 252 5.99 3.71 -15.99
C GLU A 252 6.46 2.27 -15.77
N THR A 253 6.58 1.84 -14.50
CA THR A 253 6.94 0.47 -14.15
C THR A 253 5.87 -0.50 -14.63
N LEU A 254 4.61 -0.21 -14.34
CA LEU A 254 3.48 -1.05 -14.74
C LEU A 254 3.34 -1.14 -16.25
N ALA A 255 3.47 -0.02 -16.97
CA ALA A 255 3.46 0.01 -18.41
C ALA A 255 4.62 -0.79 -19.02
N SER A 256 5.82 -0.74 -18.41
CA SER A 256 6.97 -1.52 -18.83
C SER A 256 6.75 -3.03 -18.65
N ILE A 257 6.21 -3.45 -17.50
CA ILE A 257 5.84 -4.85 -17.23
C ILE A 257 4.83 -5.31 -18.29
N ARG A 258 3.72 -4.59 -18.45
CA ARG A 258 2.62 -4.96 -19.35
C ARG A 258 3.07 -5.17 -20.78
N ARG A 259 4.00 -4.34 -21.29
CA ARG A 259 4.54 -4.47 -22.68
C ARG A 259 5.37 -5.73 -22.89
N ARG A 260 5.92 -6.32 -21.84
CA ARG A 260 6.79 -7.50 -21.90
C ARG A 260 6.06 -8.81 -21.68
N LEU A 261 4.84 -8.75 -21.14
CA LEU A 261 4.06 -9.95 -20.83
C LEU A 261 3.54 -10.62 -22.10
N PRO A 262 3.58 -11.96 -22.16
CA PRO A 262 2.87 -12.72 -23.19
C PRO A 262 1.38 -12.35 -23.22
N ALA A 263 0.76 -12.35 -24.41
CA ALA A 263 -0.65 -11.97 -24.57
C ALA A 263 -1.63 -12.83 -23.74
N ARG A 264 -1.25 -14.08 -23.44
CA ARG A 264 -2.03 -15.01 -22.61
C ARG A 264 -2.00 -14.68 -21.12
N THR A 265 -0.99 -13.94 -20.66
CA THR A 265 -0.77 -13.68 -19.23
C THR A 265 -1.69 -12.59 -18.73
N LYS A 266 -2.48 -12.90 -17.71
CA LYS A 266 -3.33 -11.91 -17.02
C LYS A 266 -2.44 -10.91 -16.26
N PHE A 267 -2.73 -9.61 -16.39
CA PHE A 267 -1.98 -8.57 -15.68
C PHE A 267 -2.86 -7.74 -14.75
N LEU A 268 -2.48 -7.66 -13.49
CA LEU A 268 -3.12 -6.86 -12.46
C LEU A 268 -2.12 -5.84 -11.91
N GLY A 269 -2.16 -4.63 -12.45
CA GLY A 269 -1.31 -3.53 -12.01
C GLY A 269 -2.00 -2.66 -10.95
N TYR A 270 -1.26 -2.27 -9.91
CA TYR A 270 -1.67 -1.35 -8.86
C TYR A 270 -0.75 -0.13 -8.92
N GLY A 271 -1.29 0.97 -9.46
CA GLY A 271 -0.55 2.19 -9.76
C GLY A 271 -0.47 3.15 -8.57
N HIS A 272 0.03 4.34 -8.88
CA HIS A 272 0.13 5.40 -7.88
C HIS A 272 -1.24 6.02 -7.61
N GLN A 273 -1.71 5.88 -6.37
CA GLN A 273 -2.94 6.48 -5.87
C GLN A 273 -2.61 7.47 -4.75
N VAL A 274 -3.52 8.41 -4.51
CA VAL A 274 -3.46 9.38 -3.40
C VAL A 274 -4.65 9.21 -2.49
N SER A 275 -4.55 9.75 -1.27
CA SER A 275 -5.65 9.78 -0.32
C SER A 275 -5.70 11.11 0.41
N PHE A 276 -6.84 11.46 0.99
CA PHE A 276 -7.00 12.67 1.78
C PHE A 276 -8.03 12.46 2.89
N GLY A 277 -8.02 13.34 3.88
CA GLY A 277 -9.03 13.39 4.93
C GLY A 277 -10.03 14.51 4.66
N TYR A 278 -11.25 14.36 5.14
CA TYR A 278 -12.30 15.37 5.11
C TYR A 278 -13.01 15.47 6.45
N VAL A 279 -13.00 16.68 7.03
CA VAL A 279 -13.64 16.99 8.31
C VAL A 279 -14.78 17.95 8.05
N ALA A 280 -16.00 17.46 8.11
CA ALA A 280 -17.21 18.27 7.90
C ALA A 280 -17.51 19.16 9.11
N ASN A 281 -18.17 20.28 8.85
CA ASN A 281 -18.69 21.14 9.92
C ASN A 281 -19.82 20.47 10.71
N GLY A 282 -20.17 21.07 11.85
CA GLY A 282 -21.23 20.56 12.73
C GLY A 282 -20.78 19.40 13.66
N MET A 283 -19.50 19.08 13.68
CA MET A 283 -18.95 18.18 14.70
C MET A 283 -19.06 18.82 16.08
N PRO A 284 -19.60 18.11 17.09
CA PRO A 284 -19.83 18.71 18.40
C PRO A 284 -18.50 19.04 19.11
N SER A 285 -18.46 20.21 19.77
CA SER A 285 -17.50 20.80 20.71
C SER A 285 -15.98 20.58 20.55
N GLY A 286 -15.14 21.46 21.11
CA GLY A 286 -13.67 21.43 21.03
C GLY A 286 -12.97 20.14 21.49
N LEU A 287 -13.58 19.36 22.39
CA LEU A 287 -13.09 18.03 22.80
C LEU A 287 -13.12 17.03 21.63
N ASN A 288 -14.15 17.10 20.78
CA ASN A 288 -14.23 16.25 19.59
C ASN A 288 -13.23 16.67 18.51
N ALA A 289 -12.94 17.96 18.36
CA ALA A 289 -11.92 18.42 17.41
C ALA A 289 -10.53 17.85 17.75
N ARG A 290 -10.16 17.80 19.02
CA ARG A 290 -8.91 17.17 19.48
C ARG A 290 -8.89 15.66 19.17
N LYS A 291 -10.01 14.97 19.41
CA LYS A 291 -10.13 13.54 19.10
C LYS A 291 -9.96 13.30 17.58
N ILE A 292 -10.58 14.15 16.75
CA ILE A 292 -10.45 14.07 15.28
C ILE A 292 -9.01 14.36 14.85
N ALA A 293 -8.34 15.35 15.46
CA ALA A 293 -6.92 15.61 15.19
C ALA A 293 -6.03 14.42 15.58
N ALA A 294 -6.31 13.75 16.71
CA ALA A 294 -5.62 12.52 17.10
C ALA A 294 -5.85 11.37 16.11
N GLN A 295 -7.06 11.21 15.59
CA GLN A 295 -7.38 10.24 14.54
C GLN A 295 -6.65 10.57 13.23
N ALA A 296 -6.62 11.84 12.81
CA ALA A 296 -5.84 12.28 11.65
C ALA A 296 -4.34 12.02 11.85
N ALA A 297 -3.81 12.28 13.06
CA ALA A 297 -2.41 11.97 13.39
C ALA A 297 -2.11 10.47 13.30
N GLU A 298 -3.06 9.61 13.66
CA GLU A 298 -2.93 8.16 13.49
C GLU A 298 -2.75 7.76 12.02
N ASP A 299 -3.60 8.29 11.13
CA ASP A 299 -3.52 8.02 9.70
C ASP A 299 -2.23 8.58 9.06
N VAL A 300 -1.70 9.69 9.58
CA VAL A 300 -0.43 10.30 9.12
C VAL A 300 0.79 9.52 9.63
N THR A 301 0.77 9.03 10.87
CA THR A 301 1.93 8.35 11.47
C THR A 301 2.06 6.90 11.01
N ALA A 302 0.94 6.23 10.77
CA ALA A 302 0.96 4.85 10.31
C ALA A 302 1.79 4.71 9.02
N TRP A 303 2.73 3.78 9.04
CA TRP A 303 3.68 3.55 7.94
C TRP A 303 4.39 4.82 7.44
N ASN A 304 4.59 5.82 8.32
CA ASN A 304 5.23 7.10 8.01
C ASN A 304 4.64 7.81 6.79
N GLN A 305 3.33 7.67 6.57
CA GLN A 305 2.62 8.25 5.41
C GLN A 305 3.08 7.68 4.05
N LEU A 306 3.78 6.54 4.00
CA LEU A 306 4.33 5.99 2.75
C LEU A 306 3.33 5.13 1.96
N GLY A 307 2.16 4.84 2.50
CA GLY A 307 1.12 4.05 1.85
C GLY A 307 0.21 4.89 0.93
N CYS A 308 -0.36 4.27 -0.10
CA CYS A 308 -1.38 4.90 -0.95
C CYS A 308 -2.65 5.29 -0.18
N LEU A 309 -2.90 4.69 0.98
CA LEU A 309 -4.00 5.01 1.89
C LEU A 309 -3.69 6.20 2.80
N SER A 310 -2.44 6.69 2.83
CA SER A 310 -2.03 7.79 3.70
C SER A 310 -2.54 9.13 3.17
N PRO A 311 -3.08 10.00 4.03
CA PRO A 311 -3.57 11.30 3.58
C PRO A 311 -2.40 12.22 3.17
N HIS A 312 -2.54 12.91 2.04
CA HIS A 312 -1.67 14.02 1.65
C HIS A 312 -2.19 15.37 2.15
N VAL A 313 -3.51 15.48 2.27
CA VAL A 313 -4.23 16.68 2.70
C VAL A 313 -5.33 16.28 3.67
N ILE A 314 -5.57 17.09 4.69
CA ILE A 314 -6.80 17.07 5.48
C ILE A 314 -7.57 18.33 5.17
N TYR A 315 -8.73 18.18 4.56
CA TYR A 315 -9.68 19.28 4.33
C TYR A 315 -10.58 19.47 5.54
N VAL A 316 -10.79 20.72 5.93
CA VAL A 316 -11.64 21.08 7.08
C VAL A 316 -12.66 22.12 6.63
N GLU A 317 -13.95 21.81 6.77
CA GLU A 317 -15.02 22.75 6.45
C GLU A 317 -15.02 23.97 7.37
N HIS A 318 -15.27 25.13 6.78
CA HIS A 318 -15.49 26.38 7.52
C HIS A 318 -16.82 26.34 8.31
N GLY A 319 -16.96 27.23 9.28
CA GLY A 319 -18.20 27.38 10.06
C GLY A 319 -18.32 26.39 11.23
N GLY A 320 -17.34 25.55 11.46
CA GLY A 320 -17.26 24.71 12.67
C GLY A 320 -16.70 25.48 13.87
N ASN A 321 -16.69 24.82 15.05
CA ASN A 321 -16.15 25.38 16.30
C ASN A 321 -14.61 25.58 16.27
N VAL A 322 -13.93 25.00 15.30
CA VAL A 322 -12.47 25.04 15.12
C VAL A 322 -12.19 25.35 13.68
N SER A 323 -11.37 26.36 13.43
CA SER A 323 -10.93 26.70 12.06
C SER A 323 -9.92 25.65 11.55
N ALA A 324 -9.70 25.60 10.23
CA ALA A 324 -8.70 24.72 9.63
C ALA A 324 -7.29 25.02 10.18
N GLU A 325 -6.96 26.28 10.46
CA GLU A 325 -5.69 26.67 11.07
C GLU A 325 -5.56 26.12 12.51
N GLN A 326 -6.60 26.26 13.33
CA GLN A 326 -6.62 25.71 14.70
C GLN A 326 -6.55 24.17 14.68
N PHE A 327 -7.21 23.54 13.70
CA PHE A 327 -7.11 22.11 13.51
C PHE A 327 -5.68 21.67 13.15
N ALA A 328 -4.99 22.42 12.28
CA ALA A 328 -3.58 22.17 11.93
C ALA A 328 -2.66 22.26 13.15
N GLU A 329 -2.87 23.24 14.03
CA GLU A 329 -2.13 23.35 15.29
C GLU A 329 -2.37 22.14 16.21
N MET A 330 -3.65 21.71 16.34
CA MET A 330 -4.00 20.53 17.13
C MET A 330 -3.35 19.27 16.54
N LEU A 331 -3.38 19.10 15.22
CA LEU A 331 -2.73 17.99 14.54
C LEU A 331 -1.21 17.97 14.79
N GLY A 332 -0.56 19.14 14.77
CA GLY A 332 0.86 19.25 15.12
C GLY A 332 1.17 18.77 16.54
N LYS A 333 0.32 19.15 17.52
CA LYS A 333 0.45 18.69 18.92
C LYS A 333 0.28 17.17 19.05
N GLU A 334 -0.65 16.58 18.32
CA GLU A 334 -0.87 15.12 18.32
C GLU A 334 0.28 14.37 17.61
N LEU A 335 0.85 14.92 16.52
CA LEU A 335 2.03 14.35 15.86
C LEU A 335 3.26 14.39 16.77
N GLU A 336 3.46 15.49 17.50
CA GLU A 336 4.53 15.59 18.49
C GLU A 336 4.38 14.56 19.61
N GLN A 337 3.14 14.33 20.08
CA GLN A 337 2.88 13.31 21.09
C GLN A 337 3.15 11.90 20.57
N ARG A 338 2.73 11.62 19.33
CA ARG A 338 2.96 10.31 18.68
C ARG A 338 4.42 10.04 18.39
N GLU A 339 5.20 11.06 18.02
CA GLU A 339 6.64 10.89 17.80
C GLU A 339 7.38 10.37 19.04
N LYS A 340 6.88 10.67 20.24
CA LYS A 340 7.44 10.14 21.50
C LYS A 340 7.16 8.65 21.71
N SER A 341 5.99 8.17 21.30
CA SER A 341 5.56 6.77 21.47
C SER A 341 5.86 5.90 20.25
N GLU A 342 5.75 6.48 19.07
CA GLU A 342 5.94 5.84 17.77
C GLU A 342 6.91 6.68 16.91
N PRO A 343 8.22 6.71 17.24
CA PRO A 343 9.18 7.50 16.49
C PRO A 343 9.20 7.09 15.02
N ARG A 344 9.41 8.05 14.12
CA ARG A 344 9.42 7.79 12.68
C ARG A 344 10.48 6.74 12.27
N GLY A 345 11.62 6.73 12.94
CA GLY A 345 12.77 5.92 12.54
C GLY A 345 13.70 6.66 11.57
N ASP A 346 14.64 5.93 11.00
CA ASP A 346 15.67 6.49 10.12
C ASP A 346 15.10 6.88 8.75
N LEU A 347 15.66 7.91 8.18
CA LEU A 347 15.26 8.45 6.88
C LEU A 347 16.49 8.64 5.98
N PRO A 348 16.42 8.20 4.71
CA PRO A 348 17.47 8.51 3.73
C PRO A 348 17.74 10.02 3.63
N VAL A 349 19.00 10.39 3.45
CA VAL A 349 19.44 11.79 3.44
C VAL A 349 18.68 12.61 2.39
N GLU A 350 18.41 12.02 1.23
CA GLU A 350 17.66 12.66 0.14
C GLU A 350 16.23 13.03 0.56
N HIS A 351 15.56 12.16 1.31
CA HIS A 351 14.22 12.43 1.82
C HIS A 351 14.24 13.50 2.92
N ALA A 352 15.23 13.44 3.83
CA ALA A 352 15.40 14.48 4.85
C ALA A 352 15.68 15.86 4.23
N ALA A 353 16.51 15.91 3.19
CA ALA A 353 16.80 17.13 2.44
C ALA A 353 15.57 17.67 1.71
N ALA A 354 14.75 16.79 1.10
CA ALA A 354 13.51 17.18 0.46
C ALA A 354 12.51 17.81 1.46
N ILE A 355 12.36 17.21 2.66
CA ILE A 355 11.52 17.77 3.74
C ILE A 355 12.06 19.12 4.18
N ALA A 356 13.37 19.25 4.42
CA ALA A 356 13.99 20.50 4.85
C ALA A 356 13.79 21.62 3.81
N SER A 357 14.02 21.32 2.54
CA SER A 357 13.80 22.26 1.43
C SER A 357 12.34 22.71 1.35
N ARG A 358 11.38 21.75 1.52
CA ARG A 358 9.95 22.09 1.49
C ARG A 358 9.55 22.93 2.71
N ARG A 359 10.10 22.65 3.90
CA ARG A 359 9.90 23.50 5.09
C ARG A 359 10.38 24.91 4.86
N SER A 360 11.61 25.12 4.35
CA SER A 360 12.15 26.45 4.04
C SER A 360 11.27 27.24 3.07
N PHE A 361 10.71 26.56 2.06
CA PHE A 361 9.75 27.18 1.14
C PHE A 361 8.50 27.71 1.89
N TYR A 362 7.90 26.90 2.77
CA TYR A 362 6.71 27.30 3.51
C TYR A 362 7.01 28.30 4.63
N GLU A 363 8.20 28.25 5.25
CA GLU A 363 8.65 29.27 6.21
C GLU A 363 8.76 30.65 5.55
N THR A 364 9.33 30.70 4.34
CA THR A 364 9.42 31.93 3.55
C THR A 364 8.01 32.47 3.23
N ARG A 365 7.09 31.62 2.79
CA ARG A 365 5.69 32.04 2.50
C ARG A 365 4.97 32.55 3.74
N ALA A 366 5.12 31.88 4.88
CA ALA A 366 4.52 32.30 6.13
C ALA A 366 5.07 33.67 6.60
N ALA A 367 6.38 33.92 6.45
CA ALA A 367 7.00 35.20 6.77
C ALA A 367 6.46 36.35 5.89
N TYR A 368 6.31 36.15 4.59
CA TYR A 368 5.74 37.15 3.69
C TYR A 368 4.28 37.50 4.03
N PHE A 369 3.49 36.53 4.43
CA PHE A 369 2.10 36.78 4.86
C PHE A 369 2.05 37.72 6.09
N HIS A 370 2.94 37.53 7.08
CA HIS A 370 3.01 38.36 8.27
C HIS A 370 3.43 39.82 8.01
N THR A 371 4.17 40.06 6.93
CA THR A 371 4.67 41.41 6.59
C THR A 371 3.78 42.20 5.67
N ASN A 372 2.62 41.67 5.24
CA ASN A 372 1.70 42.28 4.26
C ASN A 372 2.38 42.72 2.94
N THR A 373 3.54 42.16 2.62
CA THR A 373 4.33 42.58 1.44
C THR A 373 3.84 41.96 0.14
N MET A 374 2.99 40.92 0.21
CA MET A 374 2.40 40.27 -0.96
C MET A 374 0.94 39.85 -0.67
N PRO A 375 -0.06 40.68 -0.92
CA PRO A 375 -1.46 40.39 -0.63
C PRO A 375 -2.04 39.25 -1.45
N ASP A 376 -1.42 38.85 -2.56
CA ASP A 376 -1.90 37.78 -3.44
C ASP A 376 -1.46 36.37 -2.98
N TYR A 377 -0.64 36.25 -1.93
CA TYR A 377 -0.27 34.94 -1.40
C TYR A 377 -1.29 34.44 -0.35
N PRO A 378 -1.76 33.18 -0.47
CA PRO A 378 -2.69 32.62 0.51
C PRO A 378 -2.04 32.54 1.89
N ALA A 379 -2.85 32.76 2.93
CA ALA A 379 -2.41 32.62 4.32
C ALA A 379 -1.77 31.24 4.52
N THR A 380 -0.56 31.25 5.04
CA THR A 380 0.25 30.04 5.25
C THR A 380 0.79 30.04 6.68
N ARG A 381 0.67 28.88 7.34
CA ARG A 381 1.30 28.61 8.64
C ARG A 381 1.96 27.27 8.65
N LEU A 382 2.97 27.12 9.51
CA LEU A 382 3.76 25.89 9.62
C LEU A 382 3.99 25.53 11.08
N TRP A 383 3.73 24.27 11.41
CA TRP A 383 4.14 23.61 12.66
C TRP A 383 5.04 22.45 12.33
N ARG A 384 6.10 22.26 13.09
CA ARG A 384 7.09 21.22 12.81
C ARG A 384 7.81 20.74 14.06
N SER A 385 8.38 19.55 13.98
CA SER A 385 9.29 19.04 14.99
C SER A 385 10.55 19.93 15.09
N GLU A 386 10.99 20.20 16.31
CA GLU A 386 12.23 20.93 16.58
C GLU A 386 13.45 20.03 16.36
N ASN A 387 14.53 20.60 15.85
CA ASN A 387 15.84 19.94 15.63
C ASN A 387 15.80 18.63 14.83
N SER A 388 14.69 18.34 14.15
CA SER A 388 14.51 17.13 13.34
C SER A 388 13.54 17.38 12.19
N THR A 389 13.41 16.39 11.29
CA THR A 389 12.38 16.38 10.23
C THR A 389 11.26 15.37 10.53
N ALA A 390 11.04 15.03 11.81
CA ALA A 390 10.16 13.94 12.22
C ALA A 390 8.69 14.11 11.77
N TRP A 391 8.16 15.32 11.86
CA TRP A 391 6.80 15.64 11.37
C TRP A 391 6.69 17.11 10.95
N THR A 392 5.74 17.41 10.06
CA THR A 392 5.44 18.76 9.58
C THR A 392 3.95 18.88 9.26
N VAL A 393 3.33 19.96 9.72
CA VAL A 393 1.96 20.34 9.36
C VAL A 393 1.99 21.69 8.69
N ILE A 394 1.39 21.80 7.51
CA ILE A 394 1.25 23.05 6.76
C ILE A 394 -0.24 23.38 6.69
N TYR A 395 -0.62 24.53 7.17
CA TYR A 395 -1.89 25.16 6.84
C TYR A 395 -1.71 26.11 5.67
N GLU A 396 -2.58 26.02 4.68
CA GLU A 396 -2.71 26.97 3.57
C GLU A 396 -4.17 27.29 3.30
N ALA A 397 -4.46 28.58 3.10
CA ALA A 397 -5.80 29.02 2.72
C ALA A 397 -6.16 28.65 1.26
N ASP A 398 -5.18 28.31 0.41
CA ASP A 398 -5.41 27.79 -0.94
C ASP A 398 -5.97 26.36 -0.87
N PRO A 399 -7.22 26.11 -1.31
CA PRO A 399 -7.86 24.79 -1.18
C PRO A 399 -7.37 23.75 -2.19
N ARG A 400 -6.58 24.13 -3.21
CA ARG A 400 -6.11 23.20 -4.24
C ARG A 400 -5.35 22.02 -3.67
N PHE A 401 -5.66 20.82 -4.16
CA PHE A 401 -4.97 19.60 -3.76
C PHE A 401 -3.47 19.69 -4.06
N GLN A 402 -2.67 19.23 -3.10
CA GLN A 402 -1.22 19.13 -3.24
C GLN A 402 -0.74 17.80 -2.68
N THR A 403 0.14 17.13 -3.43
CA THR A 403 0.85 15.97 -2.89
C THR A 403 1.87 16.41 -1.86
N SER A 404 1.89 15.74 -0.72
CA SER A 404 2.92 15.94 0.31
C SER A 404 4.23 15.25 -0.10
N CYS A 405 5.33 15.59 0.57
CA CYS A 405 6.59 14.85 0.44
C CYS A 405 6.65 13.60 1.33
N LEU A 406 5.50 13.15 1.85
CA LEU A 406 5.38 11.96 2.72
C LEU A 406 6.17 12.10 4.04
N ASN A 407 6.43 11.00 4.72
CA ASN A 407 7.24 10.99 5.96
C ASN A 407 6.70 11.92 7.06
N ARG A 408 5.39 11.87 7.27
CA ARG A 408 4.65 12.68 8.24
C ARG A 408 4.66 14.19 7.91
N PHE A 409 4.64 14.51 6.61
CA PHE A 409 4.45 15.87 6.11
C PHE A 409 3.03 16.00 5.59
N ILE A 410 2.17 16.75 6.26
CA ILE A 410 0.74 16.83 5.96
C ILE A 410 0.29 18.27 5.70
N HIS A 411 -0.60 18.44 4.72
CA HIS A 411 -1.29 19.70 4.48
C HIS A 411 -2.65 19.72 5.16
N VAL A 412 -3.05 20.87 5.70
CA VAL A 412 -4.40 21.15 6.18
C VAL A 412 -4.93 22.33 5.43
N LYS A 413 -6.13 22.22 4.87
CA LYS A 413 -6.74 23.23 4.02
C LYS A 413 -8.18 23.49 4.43
N GLY A 414 -8.60 24.77 4.43
CA GLY A 414 -9.98 25.15 4.68
C GLY A 414 -10.80 25.09 3.39
N VAL A 415 -12.03 24.64 3.50
CA VAL A 415 -13.02 24.64 2.40
C VAL A 415 -14.40 25.04 2.93
N THR A 416 -15.26 25.58 2.08
CA THR A 416 -16.63 25.95 2.45
C THR A 416 -17.53 24.72 2.58
N ASP A 417 -17.36 23.76 1.68
CA ASP A 417 -18.15 22.52 1.62
C ASP A 417 -17.43 21.43 0.81
N LEU A 418 -18.07 20.27 0.69
CA LEU A 418 -17.56 19.14 -0.10
C LEU A 418 -17.44 19.49 -1.60
N THR A 419 -18.32 20.31 -2.13
CA THR A 419 -18.31 20.69 -3.56
C THR A 419 -17.05 21.49 -3.91
N GLU A 420 -16.70 22.48 -3.10
CA GLU A 420 -15.46 23.23 -3.26
C GLU A 420 -14.23 22.31 -3.15
N MET A 421 -14.25 21.41 -2.17
CA MET A 421 -13.16 20.45 -2.00
C MET A 421 -12.98 19.57 -3.25
N LEU A 422 -14.06 19.00 -3.79
CA LEU A 422 -14.01 18.15 -4.98
C LEU A 422 -13.51 18.90 -6.21
N GLN A 423 -13.93 20.17 -6.39
CA GLN A 423 -13.44 21.02 -7.48
C GLN A 423 -11.92 21.26 -7.36
N ASN A 424 -11.42 21.52 -6.15
CA ASN A 424 -10.01 21.77 -5.90
C ASN A 424 -9.15 20.50 -5.91
N ALA A 425 -9.75 19.33 -5.77
CA ALA A 425 -9.10 18.02 -5.88
C ALA A 425 -9.26 17.38 -7.28
N ASP A 426 -9.87 18.06 -8.27
CA ASP A 426 -10.17 17.48 -9.59
C ASP A 426 -8.91 16.99 -10.34
N SER A 427 -7.76 17.56 -10.08
CA SER A 427 -6.47 17.12 -10.65
C SER A 427 -6.09 15.69 -10.29
N VAL A 428 -6.68 15.12 -9.24
CA VAL A 428 -6.45 13.73 -8.78
C VAL A 428 -7.69 12.84 -8.91
N ARG A 429 -8.75 13.33 -9.54
CA ARG A 429 -9.96 12.56 -9.80
C ARG A 429 -9.65 11.24 -10.53
N GLY A 430 -10.27 10.15 -10.09
CA GLY A 430 -10.02 8.81 -10.62
C GLY A 430 -8.70 8.16 -10.15
N ARG A 431 -7.93 8.84 -9.27
CA ARG A 431 -6.70 8.34 -8.66
C ARG A 431 -6.73 8.46 -7.13
N VAL A 432 -7.93 8.53 -6.55
CA VAL A 432 -8.09 8.60 -5.09
C VAL A 432 -8.47 7.23 -4.56
N SER A 433 -7.57 6.67 -3.77
CA SER A 433 -7.77 5.36 -3.13
C SER A 433 -8.71 5.47 -1.93
N THR A 434 -8.43 6.38 -0.99
CA THR A 434 -9.18 6.45 0.26
C THR A 434 -9.47 7.88 0.69
N VAL A 435 -10.67 8.10 1.20
CA VAL A 435 -11.03 9.31 1.94
C VAL A 435 -11.37 8.95 3.38
N GLY A 436 -10.60 9.53 4.33
CA GLY A 436 -10.91 9.50 5.75
C GLY A 436 -11.95 10.56 6.09
N LEU A 437 -13.16 10.14 6.47
CA LEU A 437 -14.29 11.02 6.72
C LEU A 437 -14.53 11.20 8.21
N ALA A 438 -14.60 12.45 8.67
CA ALA A 438 -15.13 12.83 9.97
C ALA A 438 -16.32 13.76 9.77
N ALA A 439 -17.53 13.28 10.05
CA ALA A 439 -18.77 14.03 9.81
C ALA A 439 -19.84 13.66 10.87
N PRO A 440 -20.84 14.54 11.12
CA PRO A 440 -22.02 14.18 11.89
C PRO A 440 -22.75 12.98 11.25
N GLN A 441 -23.32 12.13 12.08
CA GLN A 441 -23.92 10.85 11.65
C GLN A 441 -25.00 11.01 10.57
N ASP A 442 -25.77 12.06 10.64
CA ASP A 442 -26.83 12.40 9.68
C ASP A 442 -26.30 12.81 8.30
N LYS A 443 -25.06 13.32 8.21
CA LYS A 443 -24.41 13.75 6.96
C LYS A 443 -23.56 12.67 6.31
N VAL A 444 -23.08 11.64 7.07
CA VAL A 444 -22.10 10.65 6.61
C VAL A 444 -22.51 9.98 5.31
N LEU A 445 -23.76 9.50 5.20
CA LEU A 445 -24.22 8.75 4.02
C LEU A 445 -24.30 9.63 2.77
N GLY A 446 -24.75 10.87 2.91
CA GLY A 446 -24.80 11.86 1.81
C GLY A 446 -23.40 12.15 1.27
N LEU A 447 -22.48 12.55 2.17
CA LEU A 447 -21.09 12.85 1.81
C LEU A 447 -20.38 11.63 1.20
N ALA A 448 -20.56 10.44 1.77
CA ALA A 448 -19.98 9.21 1.24
C ALA A 448 -20.50 8.90 -0.17
N THR A 449 -21.79 9.12 -0.41
CA THR A 449 -22.40 8.91 -1.74
C THR A 449 -21.82 9.86 -2.79
N GLU A 450 -21.62 11.12 -2.45
CA GLU A 450 -21.02 12.12 -3.35
C GLU A 450 -19.54 11.78 -3.64
N LEU A 451 -18.76 11.45 -2.62
CA LEU A 451 -17.36 11.01 -2.76
C LEU A 451 -17.26 9.78 -3.67
N ALA A 452 -18.11 8.77 -3.47
CA ALA A 452 -18.13 7.56 -4.30
C ALA A 452 -18.48 7.87 -5.77
N ARG A 453 -19.48 8.73 -6.02
CA ARG A 453 -19.85 9.18 -7.38
C ARG A 453 -18.75 10.00 -8.04
N TRP A 454 -17.97 10.74 -7.27
CA TRP A 454 -16.82 11.47 -7.78
C TRP A 454 -15.65 10.56 -8.16
N GLY A 455 -15.60 9.30 -7.64
CA GLY A 455 -14.63 8.28 -8.02
C GLY A 455 -13.73 7.79 -6.90
N VAL A 456 -14.04 8.08 -5.63
CA VAL A 456 -13.31 7.54 -4.47
C VAL A 456 -13.66 6.06 -4.33
N THR A 457 -12.63 5.21 -4.21
CA THR A 457 -12.84 3.74 -4.14
C THR A 457 -13.06 3.22 -2.71
N ARG A 458 -12.63 3.98 -1.70
CA ARG A 458 -12.86 3.65 -0.28
C ARG A 458 -13.15 4.91 0.54
N ILE A 459 -14.20 4.86 1.34
CA ILE A 459 -14.54 5.88 2.33
C ILE A 459 -14.59 5.18 3.68
N CYS A 460 -13.87 5.71 4.65
CA CYS A 460 -13.79 5.14 6.00
C CYS A 460 -13.75 6.26 7.06
N PRO A 461 -14.00 5.96 8.33
CA PRO A 461 -13.76 6.95 9.39
C PRO A 461 -12.30 7.43 9.38
N LEU A 462 -12.08 8.73 9.60
CA LEU A 462 -10.73 9.27 9.83
C LEU A 462 -10.10 8.55 11.03
N GLY A 463 -8.83 8.20 10.96
CA GLY A 463 -8.14 7.32 11.91
C GLY A 463 -8.20 5.82 11.56
N GLN A 464 -8.93 5.46 10.48
CA GLN A 464 -9.02 4.08 9.98
C GLN A 464 -8.51 3.92 8.54
N MET A 465 -7.87 4.95 8.00
CA MET A 465 -7.41 4.92 6.61
C MET A 465 -6.37 3.81 6.39
N GLN A 466 -5.46 3.61 7.34
CA GLN A 466 -4.38 2.62 7.25
C GLN A 466 -4.75 1.21 7.73
N ARG A 467 -6.02 0.98 8.05
CA ARG A 467 -6.55 -0.30 8.53
C ARG A 467 -7.69 -0.80 7.65
N PRO A 468 -7.40 -1.11 6.36
CA PRO A 468 -8.43 -1.66 5.49
C PRO A 468 -8.84 -3.04 6.00
N PRO A 469 -10.15 -3.36 6.03
CA PRO A 469 -10.61 -4.72 6.34
C PRO A 469 -10.16 -5.69 5.24
N LEU A 470 -10.09 -6.99 5.55
CA LEU A 470 -9.73 -8.02 4.58
C LEU A 470 -10.64 -8.00 3.33
N THR A 471 -11.90 -7.60 3.51
CA THR A 471 -12.91 -7.45 2.44
C THR A 471 -12.75 -6.17 1.61
N TRP A 472 -11.72 -5.36 1.86
CA TRP A 472 -11.51 -4.14 1.10
C TRP A 472 -11.18 -4.42 -0.38
N ARG A 473 -11.90 -3.75 -1.25
CA ARG A 473 -11.65 -3.77 -2.70
C ARG A 473 -10.54 -2.78 -3.05
N HIS A 474 -9.31 -3.27 -3.19
CA HIS A 474 -8.17 -2.44 -3.55
C HIS A 474 -8.40 -1.79 -4.93
N ASP A 475 -8.33 -0.47 -5.00
CA ASP A 475 -8.66 0.33 -6.19
C ASP A 475 -10.05 0.03 -6.77
N GLY A 476 -11.02 -0.31 -5.89
CA GLY A 476 -12.39 -0.64 -6.27
C GLY A 476 -12.58 -2.01 -6.94
N ARG A 477 -11.56 -2.86 -6.95
CA ARG A 477 -11.57 -4.17 -7.61
C ARG A 477 -11.75 -5.31 -6.60
N PRO A 478 -12.47 -6.38 -6.97
CA PRO A 478 -12.57 -7.58 -6.14
C PRO A 478 -11.17 -8.18 -5.88
N ALA A 479 -10.87 -8.52 -4.63
CA ALA A 479 -9.56 -9.04 -4.25
C ALA A 479 -9.27 -10.44 -4.82
N LEU A 480 -10.25 -11.34 -4.70
CA LEU A 480 -10.18 -12.70 -5.24
C LEU A 480 -10.76 -12.76 -6.66
N GLY A 481 -11.84 -12.05 -6.93
CA GLY A 481 -12.54 -12.06 -8.21
C GLY A 481 -11.65 -11.68 -9.39
N ASP A 482 -10.69 -10.78 -9.18
CA ASP A 482 -9.70 -10.41 -10.19
C ASP A 482 -8.62 -11.49 -10.41
N LEU A 483 -8.41 -12.40 -9.48
CA LEU A 483 -7.42 -13.46 -9.62
C LEU A 483 -7.94 -14.72 -10.30
N ILE A 484 -9.23 -14.98 -10.22
CA ILE A 484 -9.84 -16.25 -10.61
C ILE A 484 -10.32 -16.28 -12.07
N ARG A 485 -10.68 -17.48 -12.50
CA ARG A 485 -11.43 -17.81 -13.70
C ARG A 485 -12.70 -18.57 -13.29
N TRP A 486 -13.82 -18.28 -13.94
CA TRP A 486 -15.08 -18.96 -13.72
C TRP A 486 -15.26 -20.11 -14.71
N ALA A 487 -15.84 -21.22 -14.24
CA ALA A 487 -16.48 -22.20 -15.10
C ALA A 487 -17.96 -22.28 -14.71
N ASP A 488 -18.81 -21.88 -15.64
CA ASP A 488 -20.26 -21.94 -15.49
C ASP A 488 -20.78 -23.36 -15.86
N TYR A 489 -21.73 -23.83 -15.09
CA TYR A 489 -22.47 -25.05 -15.35
C TYR A 489 -23.97 -24.71 -15.52
N GLU A 490 -24.49 -24.98 -16.69
CA GLU A 490 -25.92 -24.82 -17.01
C GLU A 490 -26.63 -26.12 -16.67
N MET A 491 -27.66 -26.04 -15.85
CA MET A 491 -28.48 -27.20 -15.42
C MET A 491 -29.72 -27.28 -16.30
N ASP A 492 -30.13 -28.51 -16.67
CA ASP A 492 -31.37 -28.78 -17.43
C ASP A 492 -32.61 -28.44 -16.61
#